data_61e165f8ffcdc2cdfe921650fdb9d541
#
_entry.id   61e165f8ffcdc2cdfe921650fdb9d541
#
_cell.length_a   1.000
_cell.length_b   1.000
_cell.length_c   1.000
_cell.angle_alpha   90.00
_cell.angle_beta   90.00
_cell.angle_gamma   90.00
#
_symmetry.space_group_name_H-M   'P 1'
#
loop_
_entity.id
_entity.type
_entity.pdbx_description
1 polymer ?
#
loop_
_entity_poly.entity_id
_entity_poly.type
_entity_poly.pdbx_seq_one_letter_code
_entity_poly.pdbx_strand_id
1 'polypeptide(L)'
;MAAETAHAAEAAAHGFDLLPIVILLAAAVVAVPLFKRLGLGSVLGYLAAGLAIGPFGLALFSDAQTILHVAELGVVMFLFIIGLEMQPSRLWAMRGEIFGLGAAQVGGAIALLICVGLALGYPVAASFVAGTGFVLTSTAIVMQMLDERRAMGQPKGRRIIAILLLEDLAIVPLLALTAFLAPGGEAVSMTDRMIAVAIGLGAIVGLIIAGRYLLDPMFRLLGRAKAREVMTAAALLVVLGAALAMQLAGLSMAMGAFLAGVLLSESSFRHQLEADVEPFRGVLLGLFFLGVGMALDLDIVAANAGLIAISVTAYMTLKIIVIYAVARLFKSGHAEAVERAVLMAQGGEFAFVLYAAAAGVGIIDAESNATLTAIIIVSMVLTPIMIILHDRFMPRAEETADDLEVADNLSASILMIGFGRFGQIVSQPLFANGCSISLIDTDTIAIRESLAFGFKIYYGDGTRLDILHAAGAQKARMIIVATDDRETTLKIVELVKAEFPHTPLLARAFDREHAIELVHANADYMVRETFESALVMAEEALRRLEVDEEAIGDIMEETRRRDQERFDIEICGGVYASRHLIQGNVPVEDRDQHIVKPGEGR
;
A
#
# COMPACT_ATOMS: atom_id res chain seq x y z
N MET A 1 15.05 18.49 -55.67
CA MET A 1 15.63 19.67 -54.95
C MET A 1 14.57 20.59 -54.36
N ALA A 2 13.60 21.15 -55.13
CA ALA A 2 12.54 22.02 -54.54
C ALA A 2 11.54 21.25 -53.65
N ALA A 3 11.21 20.00 -53.95
CA ALA A 3 10.33 19.16 -53.11
C ALA A 3 11.03 18.63 -51.86
N GLU A 4 12.32 18.34 -51.93
CA GLU A 4 13.11 17.93 -50.74
C GLU A 4 13.35 19.09 -49.79
N THR A 5 13.52 20.32 -50.31
CA THR A 5 13.62 21.52 -49.46
C THR A 5 12.30 21.91 -48.82
N ALA A 6 11.14 21.61 -49.45
CA ALA A 6 9.83 21.81 -48.88
C ALA A 6 9.56 20.80 -47.74
N HIS A 7 9.87 19.53 -47.93
CA HIS A 7 9.76 18.51 -46.87
C HIS A 7 10.73 18.75 -45.69
N ALA A 8 11.94 19.25 -45.96
CA ALA A 8 12.89 19.63 -44.92
C ALA A 8 12.45 20.90 -44.15
N ALA A 9 11.75 21.83 -44.81
CA ALA A 9 11.20 23.02 -44.18
C ALA A 9 9.93 22.71 -43.35
N GLU A 10 9.09 21.76 -43.77
CA GLU A 10 7.96 21.25 -42.98
C GLU A 10 8.43 20.46 -41.77
N ALA A 11 9.48 19.65 -41.91
CA ALA A 11 10.07 18.93 -40.75
C ALA A 11 10.75 19.87 -39.74
N ALA A 12 11.25 21.03 -40.17
CA ALA A 12 11.85 22.04 -39.29
C ALA A 12 10.83 22.97 -38.61
N ALA A 13 9.58 22.99 -39.10
CA ALA A 13 8.47 23.79 -38.53
C ALA A 13 7.70 23.11 -37.43
N HIS A 14 7.94 21.82 -37.13
CA HIS A 14 7.42 21.15 -35.95
C HIS A 14 8.24 21.55 -34.72
N GLY A 15 8.05 22.78 -34.25
CA GLY A 15 8.35 23.16 -32.87
C GLY A 15 7.68 22.18 -31.93
N PHE A 16 8.28 21.95 -30.79
CA PHE A 16 7.77 21.05 -29.73
C PHE A 16 6.30 21.39 -29.43
N ASP A 17 5.37 20.54 -29.89
CA ASP A 17 3.94 20.77 -29.69
C ASP A 17 3.59 20.45 -28.25
N LEU A 18 3.32 21.49 -27.46
CA LEU A 18 2.95 21.37 -26.04
C LEU A 18 1.49 20.95 -25.86
N LEU A 19 0.65 21.11 -26.89
CA LEU A 19 -0.78 20.88 -26.77
C LEU A 19 -1.13 19.45 -26.34
N PRO A 20 -0.53 18.38 -26.91
CA PRO A 20 -0.75 17.02 -26.48
C PRO A 20 -0.40 16.79 -25.01
N ILE A 21 0.72 17.33 -24.54
CA ILE A 21 1.15 17.18 -23.16
C ILE A 21 0.17 17.86 -22.20
N VAL A 22 -0.28 19.06 -22.54
CA VAL A 22 -1.27 19.81 -21.72
C VAL A 22 -2.60 19.06 -21.64
N ILE A 23 -3.08 18.49 -22.77
CA ILE A 23 -4.31 17.70 -22.80
C ILE A 23 -4.19 16.46 -21.93
N LEU A 24 -3.09 15.69 -22.02
CA LEU A 24 -2.84 14.50 -21.21
C LEU A 24 -2.83 14.83 -19.71
N LEU A 25 -2.13 15.88 -19.34
CA LEU A 25 -2.06 16.33 -17.94
C LEU A 25 -3.41 16.85 -17.44
N ALA A 26 -4.14 17.62 -18.25
CA ALA A 26 -5.46 18.13 -17.89
C ALA A 26 -6.48 16.99 -17.70
N ALA A 27 -6.49 16.00 -18.59
CA ALA A 27 -7.37 14.84 -18.48
C ALA A 27 -7.06 14.04 -17.19
N ALA A 28 -5.79 13.82 -16.88
CA ALA A 28 -5.37 13.15 -15.66
C ALA A 28 -5.77 13.91 -14.38
N VAL A 29 -5.50 15.23 -14.34
CA VAL A 29 -5.80 16.10 -13.18
C VAL A 29 -7.31 16.17 -12.89
N VAL A 30 -8.16 16.06 -13.90
CA VAL A 30 -9.61 16.07 -13.73
C VAL A 30 -10.14 14.68 -13.36
N ALA A 31 -9.78 13.65 -14.12
CA ALA A 31 -10.38 12.32 -13.97
C ALA A 31 -9.90 11.60 -12.71
N VAL A 32 -8.62 11.66 -12.36
CA VAL A 32 -8.08 10.89 -11.23
C VAL A 32 -8.71 11.29 -9.88
N PRO A 33 -8.80 12.59 -9.51
CA PRO A 33 -9.49 12.96 -8.28
C PRO A 33 -10.97 12.59 -8.27
N LEU A 34 -11.66 12.68 -9.43
CA LEU A 34 -13.05 12.29 -9.56
C LEU A 34 -13.25 10.80 -9.26
N PHE A 35 -12.45 9.94 -9.89
CA PHE A 35 -12.54 8.48 -9.69
C PHE A 35 -12.12 8.06 -8.29
N LYS A 36 -11.12 8.72 -7.69
CA LYS A 36 -10.76 8.51 -6.28
C LYS A 36 -11.91 8.85 -5.33
N ARG A 37 -12.63 9.97 -5.56
CA ARG A 37 -13.80 10.33 -4.75
C ARG A 37 -14.96 9.34 -4.89
N LEU A 38 -15.06 8.67 -6.04
CA LEU A 38 -16.05 7.62 -6.29
C LEU A 38 -15.63 6.25 -5.70
N GLY A 39 -14.43 6.15 -5.08
CA GLY A 39 -13.91 4.89 -4.54
C GLY A 39 -13.38 3.91 -5.59
N LEU A 40 -13.20 4.37 -6.85
CA LEU A 40 -12.77 3.54 -7.98
C LEU A 40 -11.25 3.50 -8.19
N GLY A 41 -10.50 4.33 -7.45
CA GLY A 41 -9.05 4.39 -7.52
C GLY A 41 -8.50 5.21 -8.70
N SER A 42 -7.16 5.43 -8.67
CA SER A 42 -6.48 6.27 -9.67
C SER A 42 -6.33 5.59 -11.04
N VAL A 43 -6.10 4.28 -11.06
CA VAL A 43 -5.89 3.51 -12.30
C VAL A 43 -7.09 3.63 -13.24
N LEU A 44 -8.29 3.40 -12.71
CA LEU A 44 -9.52 3.55 -13.49
C LEU A 44 -9.76 5.01 -13.93
N GLY A 45 -9.32 5.99 -13.14
CA GLY A 45 -9.36 7.39 -13.51
C GLY A 45 -8.48 7.69 -14.73
N TYR A 46 -7.27 7.17 -14.78
CA TYR A 46 -6.38 7.30 -15.94
C TYR A 46 -6.91 6.58 -17.19
N LEU A 47 -7.40 5.35 -17.03
CA LEU A 47 -8.02 4.59 -18.14
C LEU A 47 -9.22 5.32 -18.73
N ALA A 48 -10.13 5.83 -17.89
CA ALA A 48 -11.29 6.59 -18.33
C ALA A 48 -10.90 7.92 -19.00
N ALA A 49 -9.88 8.61 -18.46
CA ALA A 49 -9.33 9.81 -19.09
C ALA A 49 -8.77 9.51 -20.48
N GLY A 50 -7.98 8.44 -20.61
CA GLY A 50 -7.43 7.98 -21.88
C GLY A 50 -8.52 7.66 -22.90
N LEU A 51 -9.54 6.92 -22.48
CA LEU A 51 -10.70 6.63 -23.33
C LEU A 51 -11.44 7.90 -23.78
N ALA A 52 -11.60 8.86 -22.87
CA ALA A 52 -12.32 10.12 -23.18
C ALA A 52 -11.57 10.99 -24.20
N ILE A 53 -10.23 11.08 -24.12
CA ILE A 53 -9.42 11.91 -25.02
C ILE A 53 -8.94 11.16 -26.28
N GLY A 54 -9.03 9.83 -26.26
CA GLY A 54 -8.59 8.93 -27.33
C GLY A 54 -9.49 8.96 -28.56
N PRO A 55 -9.15 8.11 -29.58
CA PRO A 55 -9.84 8.06 -30.88
C PRO A 55 -11.33 7.77 -30.77
N PHE A 56 -11.74 6.99 -29.79
CA PHE A 56 -13.14 6.57 -29.55
C PHE A 56 -13.94 7.52 -28.64
N GLY A 57 -13.28 8.55 -28.08
CA GLY A 57 -13.92 9.57 -27.26
C GLY A 57 -14.02 10.91 -27.99
N LEU A 58 -13.31 11.92 -27.46
CA LEU A 58 -13.25 13.26 -28.04
C LEU A 58 -12.32 13.36 -29.28
N ALA A 59 -11.64 12.28 -29.63
CA ALA A 59 -10.70 12.19 -30.76
C ALA A 59 -9.64 13.32 -30.76
N LEU A 60 -9.18 13.74 -29.56
CA LEU A 60 -8.13 14.75 -29.44
C LEU A 60 -6.75 14.19 -29.83
N PHE A 61 -6.62 12.87 -29.82
CA PHE A 61 -5.46 12.13 -30.25
C PHE A 61 -5.87 11.14 -31.34
N SER A 62 -5.26 11.26 -32.52
CA SER A 62 -5.50 10.36 -33.64
C SER A 62 -4.47 9.23 -33.72
N ASP A 63 -3.30 9.43 -33.12
CA ASP A 63 -2.19 8.45 -33.12
C ASP A 63 -1.95 7.92 -31.70
N ALA A 64 -2.68 6.85 -31.36
CA ALA A 64 -2.50 6.15 -30.09
C ALA A 64 -1.13 5.47 -29.97
N GLN A 65 -0.46 5.17 -31.10
CA GLN A 65 0.82 4.44 -31.09
C GLN A 65 1.98 5.29 -30.55
N THR A 66 2.06 6.56 -30.94
CA THR A 66 3.07 7.48 -30.41
C THR A 66 2.96 7.62 -28.88
N ILE A 67 1.73 7.62 -28.36
CA ILE A 67 1.50 7.72 -26.92
C ILE A 67 1.83 6.41 -26.21
N LEU A 68 1.54 5.26 -26.82
CA LEU A 68 1.94 3.97 -26.30
C LEU A 68 3.46 3.84 -26.17
N HIS A 69 4.26 4.33 -27.11
CA HIS A 69 5.71 4.32 -26.99
C HIS A 69 6.23 5.16 -25.81
N VAL A 70 5.61 6.32 -25.55
CA VAL A 70 5.94 7.10 -24.34
C VAL A 70 5.44 6.39 -23.08
N ALA A 71 4.31 5.74 -23.18
CA ALA A 71 3.72 4.96 -22.10
C ALA A 71 4.55 3.72 -21.73
N GLU A 72 5.24 3.10 -22.71
CA GLU A 72 6.17 1.99 -22.45
C GLU A 72 7.30 2.40 -21.49
N LEU A 73 7.79 3.64 -21.58
CA LEU A 73 8.74 4.17 -20.59
C LEU A 73 8.13 4.20 -19.17
N GLY A 74 6.83 4.45 -19.06
CA GLY A 74 6.12 4.39 -17.81
C GLY A 74 6.13 3.00 -17.19
N VAL A 75 5.93 1.95 -18.01
CA VAL A 75 6.01 0.55 -17.58
C VAL A 75 7.44 0.20 -17.14
N VAL A 76 8.43 0.64 -17.89
CA VAL A 76 9.86 0.42 -17.57
C VAL A 76 10.17 1.02 -16.18
N MET A 77 9.78 2.28 -15.94
CA MET A 77 10.02 2.94 -14.66
C MET A 77 9.21 2.32 -13.52
N PHE A 78 7.97 1.93 -13.77
CA PHE A 78 7.11 1.27 -12.80
C PHE A 78 7.69 -0.07 -12.35
N LEU A 79 8.10 -0.92 -13.30
CA LEU A 79 8.69 -2.21 -12.98
C LEU A 79 10.07 -2.08 -12.30
N PHE A 80 10.83 -1.04 -12.62
CA PHE A 80 12.05 -0.74 -11.88
C PHE A 80 11.78 -0.48 -10.40
N ILE A 81 10.76 0.34 -10.08
CA ILE A 81 10.43 0.66 -8.68
C ILE A 81 9.89 -0.57 -7.95
N ILE A 82 9.05 -1.37 -8.61
CA ILE A 82 8.62 -2.65 -8.03
C ILE A 82 9.84 -3.54 -7.75
N GLY A 83 10.79 -3.63 -8.68
CA GLY A 83 12.03 -4.34 -8.45
C GLY A 83 12.81 -3.80 -7.25
N LEU A 84 12.85 -2.47 -7.08
CA LEU A 84 13.54 -1.80 -5.98
C LEU A 84 12.85 -2.05 -4.61
N GLU A 85 11.54 -2.19 -4.60
CA GLU A 85 10.74 -2.57 -3.42
C GLU A 85 10.93 -4.04 -3.04
N MET A 86 11.30 -4.91 -4.00
CA MET A 86 11.51 -6.35 -3.81
C MET A 86 12.81 -6.65 -3.04
N GLN A 87 12.76 -6.53 -1.72
CA GLN A 87 13.88 -6.89 -0.85
C GLN A 87 14.00 -8.42 -0.72
N PRO A 88 15.09 -9.06 -1.17
CA PRO A 88 15.29 -10.49 -1.02
C PRO A 88 15.19 -10.97 0.43
N SER A 89 15.64 -10.18 1.39
CA SER A 89 15.55 -10.48 2.82
C SER A 89 14.10 -10.58 3.33
N ARG A 90 13.21 -9.68 2.89
CA ARG A 90 11.77 -9.72 3.22
C ARG A 90 11.08 -10.90 2.54
N LEU A 91 11.38 -11.15 1.26
CA LEU A 91 10.85 -12.30 0.53
C LEU A 91 11.24 -13.60 1.24
N TRP A 92 12.49 -13.70 1.69
CA TRP A 92 12.96 -14.88 2.43
C TRP A 92 12.27 -15.06 3.78
N ALA A 93 11.98 -13.97 4.49
CA ALA A 93 11.24 -14.03 5.75
C ALA A 93 9.81 -14.56 5.57
N MET A 94 9.17 -14.23 4.43
CA MET A 94 7.80 -14.64 4.09
C MET A 94 7.75 -15.86 3.15
N ARG A 95 8.86 -16.57 2.93
CA ARG A 95 8.96 -17.65 1.93
C ARG A 95 7.91 -18.75 2.07
N GLY A 96 7.48 -19.07 3.28
CA GLY A 96 6.44 -20.08 3.52
C GLY A 96 5.07 -19.66 2.99
N GLU A 97 4.73 -18.39 3.16
CA GLU A 97 3.47 -17.82 2.66
C GLU A 97 3.54 -17.58 1.15
N ILE A 98 4.66 -17.05 0.65
CA ILE A 98 4.87 -16.75 -0.77
C ILE A 98 4.91 -18.05 -1.60
N PHE A 99 5.85 -18.94 -1.30
CA PHE A 99 6.09 -20.15 -2.10
C PHE A 99 5.18 -21.33 -1.70
N GLY A 100 4.50 -21.27 -0.56
CA GLY A 100 3.48 -22.25 -0.17
C GLY A 100 2.10 -21.84 -0.64
N LEU A 101 1.46 -20.94 0.11
CA LEU A 101 0.09 -20.49 -0.16
C LEU A 101 -0.02 -19.74 -1.50
N GLY A 102 0.90 -18.79 -1.75
CA GLY A 102 0.92 -17.99 -2.98
C GLY A 102 1.11 -18.87 -4.22
N ALA A 103 2.13 -19.73 -4.23
CA ALA A 103 2.40 -20.60 -5.37
C ALA A 103 1.25 -21.58 -5.64
N ALA A 104 0.59 -22.10 -4.61
CA ALA A 104 -0.57 -22.98 -4.77
C ALA A 104 -1.76 -22.23 -5.36
N GLN A 105 -2.02 -20.99 -4.91
CA GLN A 105 -3.11 -20.15 -5.40
C GLN A 105 -2.88 -19.71 -6.85
N VAL A 106 -1.73 -19.09 -7.11
CA VAL A 106 -1.36 -18.57 -8.44
C VAL A 106 -1.23 -19.72 -9.44
N GLY A 107 -0.47 -20.76 -9.11
CA GLY A 107 -0.27 -21.93 -9.98
C GLY A 107 -1.56 -22.69 -10.26
N GLY A 108 -2.40 -22.87 -9.23
CA GLY A 108 -3.71 -23.52 -9.39
C GLY A 108 -4.67 -22.73 -10.27
N ALA A 109 -4.70 -21.40 -10.12
CA ALA A 109 -5.53 -20.52 -10.95
C ALA A 109 -5.02 -20.49 -12.41
N ILE A 110 -3.72 -20.36 -12.62
CA ILE A 110 -3.10 -20.42 -13.97
C ILE A 110 -3.44 -21.74 -14.64
N ALA A 111 -3.19 -22.87 -13.96
CA ALA A 111 -3.45 -24.19 -14.52
C ALA A 111 -4.93 -24.37 -14.92
N LEU A 112 -5.86 -23.97 -14.06
CA LEU A 112 -7.30 -24.06 -14.35
C LEU A 112 -7.68 -23.21 -15.56
N LEU A 113 -7.24 -21.94 -15.62
CA LEU A 113 -7.60 -21.04 -16.71
C LEU A 113 -6.97 -21.45 -18.04
N ILE A 114 -5.75 -21.98 -18.02
CA ILE A 114 -5.14 -22.60 -19.22
C ILE A 114 -5.97 -23.80 -19.69
N CYS A 115 -6.37 -24.70 -18.78
CA CYS A 115 -7.22 -25.85 -19.13
C CYS A 115 -8.56 -25.39 -19.75
N VAL A 116 -9.16 -24.30 -19.25
CA VAL A 116 -10.37 -23.73 -19.84
C VAL A 116 -10.11 -23.21 -21.25
N GLY A 117 -9.03 -22.46 -21.47
CA GLY A 117 -8.64 -21.98 -22.80
C GLY A 117 -8.44 -23.12 -23.80
N LEU A 118 -7.74 -24.18 -23.39
CA LEU A 118 -7.53 -25.39 -24.21
C LEU A 118 -8.83 -26.13 -24.50
N ALA A 119 -9.74 -26.23 -23.51
CA ALA A 119 -11.05 -26.85 -23.68
C ALA A 119 -11.96 -26.08 -24.64
N LEU A 120 -11.78 -24.75 -24.73
CA LEU A 120 -12.44 -23.88 -25.68
C LEU A 120 -11.79 -23.92 -27.09
N GLY A 121 -10.70 -24.66 -27.26
CA GLY A 121 -10.01 -24.85 -28.54
C GLY A 121 -8.97 -23.79 -28.88
N TYR A 122 -8.58 -22.92 -27.94
CA TYR A 122 -7.51 -21.95 -28.17
C TYR A 122 -6.12 -22.62 -28.19
N PRO A 123 -5.15 -22.07 -28.96
CA PRO A 123 -3.77 -22.54 -28.96
C PRO A 123 -3.15 -22.48 -27.56
N VAL A 124 -2.19 -23.37 -27.29
CA VAL A 124 -1.52 -23.47 -25.98
C VAL A 124 -0.90 -22.12 -25.57
N ALA A 125 -0.21 -21.44 -26.49
CA ALA A 125 0.44 -20.15 -26.21
C ALA A 125 -0.58 -19.04 -25.87
N ALA A 126 -1.68 -18.95 -26.62
CA ALA A 126 -2.75 -17.99 -26.35
C ALA A 126 -3.48 -18.31 -25.02
N SER A 127 -3.77 -19.60 -24.76
CA SER A 127 -4.37 -20.04 -23.50
C SER A 127 -3.47 -19.75 -22.29
N PHE A 128 -2.16 -19.92 -22.46
CA PHE A 128 -1.17 -19.56 -21.44
C PHE A 128 -1.17 -18.07 -21.16
N VAL A 129 -1.09 -17.23 -22.19
CA VAL A 129 -1.06 -15.76 -22.05
C VAL A 129 -2.36 -15.25 -21.42
N ALA A 130 -3.52 -15.67 -21.92
CA ALA A 130 -4.81 -15.26 -21.38
C ALA A 130 -4.99 -15.73 -19.92
N GLY A 131 -4.71 -17.01 -19.66
CA GLY A 131 -4.86 -17.60 -18.32
C GLY A 131 -3.95 -16.95 -17.29
N THR A 132 -2.68 -16.70 -17.62
CA THR A 132 -1.74 -16.03 -16.70
C THR A 132 -2.11 -14.58 -16.48
N GLY A 133 -2.49 -13.84 -17.54
CA GLY A 133 -2.90 -12.44 -17.39
C GLY A 133 -4.14 -12.28 -16.50
N PHE A 134 -5.12 -13.19 -16.60
CA PHE A 134 -6.30 -13.18 -15.71
C PHE A 134 -5.98 -13.45 -14.24
N VAL A 135 -4.89 -14.17 -13.96
CA VAL A 135 -4.49 -14.49 -12.58
C VAL A 135 -3.82 -13.30 -11.89
N LEU A 136 -3.04 -12.50 -12.62
CA LEU A 136 -2.37 -11.33 -12.06
C LEU A 136 -3.40 -10.34 -11.50
N THR A 137 -3.33 -10.07 -10.20
CA THR A 137 -4.29 -9.21 -9.48
C THR A 137 -3.76 -7.79 -9.40
N SER A 138 -4.63 -6.78 -9.42
CA SER A 138 -4.21 -5.39 -9.20
C SER A 138 -3.73 -5.17 -7.77
N THR A 139 -2.43 -5.02 -7.62
CA THR A 139 -1.79 -4.72 -6.34
C THR A 139 -2.27 -3.37 -5.80
N ALA A 140 -2.43 -2.36 -6.65
CA ALA A 140 -2.88 -1.03 -6.25
C ALA A 140 -4.28 -1.05 -5.60
N ILE A 141 -5.26 -1.73 -6.22
CA ILE A 141 -6.64 -1.81 -5.70
C ILE A 141 -6.68 -2.60 -4.39
N VAL A 142 -6.01 -3.74 -4.33
CA VAL A 142 -6.04 -4.59 -3.13
C VAL A 142 -5.34 -3.90 -1.96
N MET A 143 -4.19 -3.26 -2.18
CA MET A 143 -3.48 -2.52 -1.13
C MET A 143 -4.29 -1.35 -0.60
N GLN A 144 -4.95 -0.57 -1.47
CA GLN A 144 -5.86 0.48 -1.06
C GLN A 144 -6.99 -0.06 -0.17
N MET A 145 -7.62 -1.18 -0.56
CA MET A 145 -8.69 -1.81 0.22
C MET A 145 -8.21 -2.33 1.58
N LEU A 146 -7.00 -2.90 1.64
CA LEU A 146 -6.40 -3.36 2.90
C LEU A 146 -6.08 -2.19 3.83
N ASP A 147 -5.64 -1.06 3.29
CA ASP A 147 -5.35 0.16 4.05
C ASP A 147 -6.64 0.77 4.63
N GLU A 148 -7.67 0.98 3.79
CA GLU A 148 -8.99 1.47 4.22
C GLU A 148 -9.61 0.58 5.32
N ARG A 149 -9.32 -0.72 5.30
CA ARG A 149 -9.78 -1.70 6.30
C ARG A 149 -8.84 -1.84 7.50
N ARG A 150 -7.73 -1.11 7.54
CA ARG A 150 -6.66 -1.23 8.56
C ARG A 150 -6.19 -2.68 8.73
N ALA A 151 -6.20 -3.45 7.64
CA ALA A 151 -5.89 -4.88 7.65
C ALA A 151 -4.44 -5.21 7.25
N MET A 152 -3.62 -4.23 6.83
CA MET A 152 -2.24 -4.45 6.33
C MET A 152 -1.34 -5.16 7.35
N GLY A 153 -1.42 -4.79 8.63
CA GLY A 153 -0.65 -5.39 9.71
C GLY A 153 -1.20 -6.73 10.23
N GLN A 154 -2.44 -7.08 9.88
CA GLN A 154 -3.09 -8.29 10.35
C GLN A 154 -2.57 -9.55 9.62
N PRO A 155 -2.63 -10.74 10.24
CA PRO A 155 -2.18 -11.98 9.60
C PRO A 155 -2.86 -12.26 8.25
N LYS A 156 -4.16 -11.95 8.13
CA LYS A 156 -4.91 -12.10 6.87
C LYS A 156 -4.42 -11.15 5.77
N GLY A 157 -4.14 -9.88 6.11
CA GLY A 157 -3.59 -8.89 5.17
C GLY A 157 -2.18 -9.28 4.72
N ARG A 158 -1.32 -9.72 5.63
CA ARG A 158 0.03 -10.20 5.31
C ARG A 158 0.03 -11.38 4.33
N ARG A 159 -0.92 -12.33 4.45
CA ARG A 159 -1.08 -13.43 3.49
C ARG A 159 -1.47 -12.93 2.10
N ILE A 160 -2.38 -11.97 2.01
CA ILE A 160 -2.77 -11.34 0.73
C ILE A 160 -1.57 -10.63 0.11
N ILE A 161 -0.83 -9.83 0.89
CA ILE A 161 0.38 -9.13 0.44
C ILE A 161 1.43 -10.13 -0.06
N ALA A 162 1.63 -11.26 0.63
CA ALA A 162 2.56 -12.30 0.20
C ALA A 162 2.19 -12.89 -1.17
N ILE A 163 0.90 -13.08 -1.44
CA ILE A 163 0.42 -13.58 -2.74
C ILE A 163 0.63 -12.54 -3.83
N LEU A 164 0.28 -11.26 -3.57
CA LEU A 164 0.52 -10.15 -4.50
C LEU A 164 2.01 -10.02 -4.86
N LEU A 165 2.88 -10.10 -3.86
CA LEU A 165 4.33 -10.09 -4.06
C LEU A 165 4.80 -11.25 -4.98
N LEU A 166 4.18 -12.42 -4.86
CA LEU A 166 4.48 -13.53 -5.78
C LEU A 166 3.96 -13.25 -7.19
N GLU A 167 2.75 -12.72 -7.33
CA GLU A 167 2.17 -12.36 -8.63
C GLU A 167 3.04 -11.31 -9.33
N ASP A 168 3.49 -10.29 -8.61
CA ASP A 168 4.38 -9.25 -9.12
C ASP A 168 5.76 -9.82 -9.50
N LEU A 169 6.32 -10.72 -8.69
CA LEU A 169 7.57 -11.41 -9.00
C LEU A 169 7.44 -12.33 -10.23
N ALA A 170 6.26 -12.95 -10.40
CA ALA A 170 6.01 -13.88 -11.50
C ALA A 170 5.96 -13.20 -12.87
N ILE A 171 5.69 -11.88 -12.94
CA ILE A 171 5.59 -11.18 -14.24
C ILE A 171 6.85 -11.33 -15.08
N VAL A 172 8.02 -11.34 -14.45
CA VAL A 172 9.31 -11.44 -15.17
C VAL A 172 9.49 -12.78 -15.86
N PRO A 173 9.39 -13.94 -15.17
CA PRO A 173 9.45 -15.21 -15.88
C PRO A 173 8.29 -15.41 -16.86
N LEU A 174 7.11 -14.82 -16.61
CA LEU A 174 5.98 -14.87 -17.56
C LEU A 174 6.28 -14.12 -18.84
N LEU A 175 6.87 -12.92 -18.78
CA LEU A 175 7.31 -12.15 -19.94
C LEU A 175 8.43 -12.89 -20.70
N ALA A 176 9.38 -13.50 -19.99
CA ALA A 176 10.42 -14.30 -20.63
C ALA A 176 9.83 -15.53 -21.37
N LEU A 177 8.87 -16.21 -20.74
CA LEU A 177 8.19 -17.35 -21.32
C LEU A 177 7.32 -16.97 -22.52
N THR A 178 6.70 -15.79 -22.50
CA THR A 178 5.95 -15.25 -23.64
C THR A 178 6.87 -15.07 -24.86
N ALA A 179 8.06 -14.48 -24.66
CA ALA A 179 9.04 -14.37 -25.73
C ALA A 179 9.48 -15.75 -26.28
N PHE A 180 9.59 -16.75 -25.41
CA PHE A 180 9.95 -18.12 -25.79
C PHE A 180 8.82 -18.85 -26.56
N LEU A 181 7.55 -18.56 -26.23
CA LEU A 181 6.36 -19.13 -26.87
C LEU A 181 6.00 -18.45 -28.20
N ALA A 182 6.72 -17.41 -28.60
CA ALA A 182 6.49 -16.72 -29.87
C ALA A 182 6.40 -17.70 -31.05
N PRO A 183 5.39 -17.57 -31.95
CA PRO A 183 5.30 -18.42 -33.11
C PRO A 183 6.56 -18.21 -33.97
N GLY A 184 7.37 -19.26 -34.06
CA GLY A 184 8.51 -19.24 -34.98
C GLY A 184 7.98 -19.22 -36.40
N GLY A 185 8.29 -18.18 -37.17
CA GLY A 185 8.08 -18.18 -38.62
C GLY A 185 8.73 -19.42 -39.24
N GLU A 186 8.22 -19.86 -40.38
CA GLU A 186 8.77 -21.00 -41.13
C GLU A 186 10.30 -20.92 -41.20
N ALA A 187 10.98 -21.94 -40.64
CA ALA A 187 12.43 -22.17 -40.74
C ALA A 187 13.35 -21.52 -39.68
N VAL A 188 12.90 -21.22 -38.47
CA VAL A 188 13.89 -20.99 -37.39
C VAL A 188 14.44 -22.34 -36.94
N SER A 189 15.71 -22.60 -37.26
CA SER A 189 16.42 -23.81 -36.84
C SER A 189 16.41 -23.95 -35.32
N MET A 190 16.38 -25.19 -34.81
CA MET A 190 16.54 -25.46 -33.37
C MET A 190 17.82 -24.81 -32.84
N THR A 191 18.84 -24.71 -33.65
CA THR A 191 20.11 -24.04 -33.36
C THR A 191 19.90 -22.54 -33.11
N ASP A 192 19.12 -21.87 -33.94
CA ASP A 192 18.87 -20.43 -33.82
C ASP A 192 18.02 -20.13 -32.57
N ARG A 193 17.08 -20.99 -32.25
CA ARG A 193 16.33 -20.91 -30.97
C ARG A 193 17.24 -21.10 -29.76
N MET A 194 18.14 -22.05 -29.77
CA MET A 194 19.12 -22.24 -28.71
C MET A 194 20.07 -21.05 -28.58
N ILE A 195 20.49 -20.46 -29.70
CA ILE A 195 21.32 -19.24 -29.69
C ILE A 195 20.54 -18.07 -29.10
N ALA A 196 19.30 -17.83 -29.48
CA ALA A 196 18.46 -16.78 -28.91
C ALA A 196 18.27 -16.94 -27.39
N VAL A 197 18.00 -18.15 -26.93
CA VAL A 197 17.91 -18.47 -25.49
C VAL A 197 19.25 -18.22 -24.78
N ALA A 198 20.37 -18.63 -25.40
CA ALA A 198 21.70 -18.41 -24.84
C ALA A 198 22.05 -16.91 -24.75
N ILE A 199 21.68 -16.12 -25.75
CA ILE A 199 21.85 -14.65 -25.75
C ILE A 199 21.02 -14.03 -24.63
N GLY A 200 19.74 -14.41 -24.49
CA GLY A 200 18.84 -13.93 -23.45
C GLY A 200 19.35 -14.26 -22.04
N LEU A 201 19.75 -15.51 -21.81
CA LEU A 201 20.36 -15.91 -20.54
C LEU A 201 21.69 -15.19 -20.30
N GLY A 202 22.51 -15.02 -21.33
CA GLY A 202 23.75 -14.26 -21.25
C GLY A 202 23.54 -12.81 -20.86
N ALA A 203 22.49 -12.17 -21.40
CA ALA A 203 22.12 -10.80 -21.05
C ALA A 203 21.65 -10.68 -19.59
N ILE A 204 20.84 -11.63 -19.11
CA ILE A 204 20.41 -11.67 -17.70
C ILE A 204 21.62 -11.84 -16.77
N VAL A 205 22.50 -12.80 -17.06
CA VAL A 205 23.70 -13.04 -16.25
C VAL A 205 24.63 -11.82 -16.31
N GLY A 206 24.81 -11.24 -17.49
CA GLY A 206 25.60 -10.02 -17.68
C GLY A 206 25.06 -8.85 -16.87
N LEU A 207 23.74 -8.65 -16.85
CA LEU A 207 23.09 -7.61 -16.05
C LEU A 207 23.27 -7.87 -14.54
N ILE A 208 23.14 -9.12 -14.09
CA ILE A 208 23.38 -9.48 -12.69
C ILE A 208 24.84 -9.21 -12.29
N ILE A 209 25.80 -9.57 -13.14
CA ILE A 209 27.23 -9.31 -12.89
C ILE A 209 27.50 -7.80 -12.86
N ALA A 210 26.99 -7.05 -13.84
CA ALA A 210 27.12 -5.59 -13.88
C ALA A 210 26.47 -4.95 -12.64
N GLY A 211 25.27 -5.38 -12.27
CA GLY A 211 24.57 -4.91 -11.07
C GLY A 211 25.39 -5.10 -9.81
N ARG A 212 25.93 -6.29 -9.62
CA ARG A 212 26.67 -6.65 -8.39
C ARG A 212 28.05 -5.98 -8.28
N TYR A 213 28.74 -5.80 -9.40
CA TYR A 213 30.13 -5.33 -9.39
C TYR A 213 30.32 -3.87 -9.84
N LEU A 214 29.40 -3.31 -10.62
CA LEU A 214 29.52 -1.97 -11.19
C LEU A 214 28.64 -0.93 -10.48
N LEU A 215 27.43 -1.27 -10.07
CA LEU A 215 26.47 -0.28 -9.57
C LEU A 215 26.87 0.31 -8.23
N ASP A 216 27.23 -0.52 -7.25
CA ASP A 216 27.62 -0.04 -5.91
C ASP A 216 28.86 0.88 -5.96
N PRO A 217 29.98 0.54 -6.63
CA PRO A 217 31.10 1.46 -6.78
C PRO A 217 30.75 2.75 -7.50
N MET A 218 29.92 2.68 -8.56
CA MET A 218 29.46 3.84 -9.31
C MET A 218 28.67 4.79 -8.40
N PHE A 219 27.67 4.30 -7.67
CA PHE A 219 26.86 5.14 -6.79
C PHE A 219 27.66 5.68 -5.59
N ARG A 220 28.63 4.94 -5.06
CA ARG A 220 29.54 5.45 -4.02
C ARG A 220 30.43 6.58 -4.54
N LEU A 221 30.91 6.48 -5.77
CA LEU A 221 31.71 7.55 -6.41
C LEU A 221 30.86 8.80 -6.61
N LEU A 222 29.64 8.66 -7.14
CA LEU A 222 28.70 9.75 -7.38
C LEU A 222 28.22 10.40 -6.08
N GLY A 223 27.95 9.62 -5.05
CA GLY A 223 27.56 10.11 -3.73
C GLY A 223 28.62 11.01 -3.07
N ARG A 224 29.91 10.78 -3.35
CA ARG A 224 31.01 11.66 -2.90
C ARG A 224 31.00 13.01 -3.60
N ALA A 225 30.49 13.10 -4.82
CA ALA A 225 30.42 14.34 -5.59
C ALA A 225 29.32 15.29 -5.09
N LYS A 226 28.42 14.85 -4.18
CA LYS A 226 27.30 15.61 -3.58
C LYS A 226 26.39 16.31 -4.63
N ALA A 227 26.33 15.79 -5.85
CA ALA A 227 25.50 16.29 -6.93
C ALA A 227 24.24 15.42 -7.05
N ARG A 228 23.11 15.91 -6.52
CA ARG A 228 21.84 15.17 -6.50
C ARG A 228 21.32 14.86 -7.90
N GLU A 229 21.43 15.82 -8.80
CA GLU A 229 20.99 15.70 -10.20
C GLU A 229 21.74 14.58 -10.94
N VAL A 230 23.04 14.40 -10.64
CA VAL A 230 23.86 13.33 -11.22
C VAL A 230 23.46 11.96 -10.69
N MET A 231 23.03 11.86 -9.42
CA MET A 231 22.52 10.61 -8.85
C MET A 231 21.23 10.17 -9.55
N THR A 232 20.28 11.10 -9.74
CA THR A 232 19.02 10.84 -10.46
C THR A 232 19.29 10.44 -11.91
N ALA A 233 20.20 11.16 -12.60
CA ALA A 233 20.60 10.82 -13.97
C ALA A 233 21.24 9.42 -14.05
N ALA A 234 22.07 9.05 -13.07
CA ALA A 234 22.68 7.73 -13.00
C ALA A 234 21.64 6.62 -12.75
N ALA A 235 20.63 6.87 -11.90
CA ALA A 235 19.52 5.96 -11.70
C ALA A 235 18.76 5.71 -13.00
N LEU A 236 18.39 6.79 -13.70
CA LEU A 236 17.72 6.70 -14.99
C LEU A 236 18.58 5.98 -16.05
N LEU A 237 19.89 6.24 -16.07
CA LEU A 237 20.84 5.55 -16.96
C LEU A 237 20.87 4.04 -16.68
N VAL A 238 20.86 3.63 -15.42
CA VAL A 238 20.85 2.20 -15.06
C VAL A 238 19.55 1.54 -15.49
N VAL A 239 18.41 2.19 -15.24
CA VAL A 239 17.09 1.66 -15.62
C VAL A 239 16.97 1.52 -17.13
N LEU A 240 17.20 2.62 -17.85
CA LEU A 240 17.05 2.65 -19.31
C LEU A 240 18.13 1.82 -19.99
N GLY A 241 19.35 1.79 -19.46
CA GLY A 241 20.45 0.95 -19.95
C GLY A 241 20.16 -0.54 -19.79
N ALA A 242 19.61 -0.95 -18.65
CA ALA A 242 19.18 -2.34 -18.42
C ALA A 242 17.99 -2.72 -19.33
N ALA A 243 17.01 -1.84 -19.50
CA ALA A 243 15.89 -2.02 -20.42
C ALA A 243 16.38 -2.20 -21.86
N LEU A 244 17.26 -1.32 -22.32
CA LEU A 244 17.87 -1.39 -23.65
C LEU A 244 18.71 -2.67 -23.85
N ALA A 245 19.51 -3.06 -22.87
CA ALA A 245 20.32 -4.27 -22.94
C ALA A 245 19.44 -5.53 -23.11
N MET A 246 18.31 -5.61 -22.40
CA MET A 246 17.34 -6.71 -22.56
C MET A 246 16.63 -6.66 -23.90
N GLN A 247 16.25 -5.48 -24.38
CA GLN A 247 15.65 -5.31 -25.71
C GLN A 247 16.58 -5.78 -26.82
N LEU A 248 17.86 -5.42 -26.76
CA LEU A 248 18.87 -5.85 -27.73
C LEU A 248 19.12 -7.38 -27.69
N ALA A 249 18.86 -8.00 -26.55
CA ALA A 249 18.92 -9.46 -26.40
C ALA A 249 17.61 -10.18 -26.81
N GLY A 250 16.62 -9.47 -27.37
CA GLY A 250 15.32 -10.02 -27.77
C GLY A 250 14.37 -10.30 -26.60
N LEU A 251 14.62 -9.70 -25.43
CA LEU A 251 13.79 -9.80 -24.24
C LEU A 251 13.02 -8.49 -24.01
N SER A 252 12.05 -8.50 -23.09
CA SER A 252 11.26 -7.32 -22.75
C SER A 252 12.10 -6.25 -22.04
N MET A 253 11.96 -4.97 -22.44
CA MET A 253 12.52 -3.80 -21.73
C MET A 253 12.09 -3.78 -20.26
N ALA A 254 10.83 -4.13 -20.01
CA ALA A 254 10.22 -4.19 -18.69
C ALA A 254 10.96 -5.16 -17.75
N MET A 255 11.37 -6.32 -18.26
CA MET A 255 12.18 -7.30 -17.51
C MET A 255 13.56 -6.73 -17.13
N GLY A 256 14.20 -5.99 -18.04
CA GLY A 256 15.50 -5.36 -17.76
C GLY A 256 15.40 -4.33 -16.62
N ALA A 257 14.40 -3.49 -16.68
CA ALA A 257 14.13 -2.49 -15.63
C ALA A 257 13.85 -3.14 -14.26
N PHE A 258 13.00 -4.15 -14.23
CA PHE A 258 12.71 -4.89 -13.00
C PHE A 258 13.97 -5.52 -12.38
N LEU A 259 14.78 -6.22 -13.19
CA LEU A 259 16.02 -6.82 -12.71
C LEU A 259 16.99 -5.77 -12.17
N ALA A 260 17.11 -4.61 -12.85
CA ALA A 260 17.92 -3.49 -12.36
C ALA A 260 17.41 -3.00 -10.98
N GLY A 261 16.11 -2.89 -10.81
CA GLY A 261 15.48 -2.55 -9.54
C GLY A 261 15.80 -3.55 -8.43
N VAL A 262 15.64 -4.85 -8.69
CA VAL A 262 15.97 -5.92 -7.72
C VAL A 262 17.46 -5.88 -7.34
N LEU A 263 18.35 -5.66 -8.29
CA LEU A 263 19.79 -5.57 -8.02
C LEU A 263 20.14 -4.36 -7.15
N LEU A 264 19.42 -3.25 -7.30
CA LEU A 264 19.59 -2.04 -6.50
C LEU A 264 18.82 -2.07 -5.16
N SER A 265 17.91 -3.01 -4.96
CA SER A 265 17.09 -3.10 -3.73
C SER A 265 17.90 -3.36 -2.47
N GLU A 266 19.08 -3.97 -2.59
CA GLU A 266 20.04 -4.21 -1.51
C GLU A 266 21.15 -3.13 -1.41
N SER A 267 21.16 -2.15 -2.32
CA SER A 267 22.15 -1.07 -2.31
C SER A 267 21.92 -0.11 -1.13
N SER A 268 23.02 0.42 -0.58
CA SER A 268 22.99 1.48 0.45
C SER A 268 22.28 2.75 -0.03
N PHE A 269 22.16 2.96 -1.34
CA PHE A 269 21.55 4.13 -1.97
C PHE A 269 20.07 3.93 -2.32
N ARG A 270 19.50 2.77 -2.00
CA ARG A 270 18.12 2.40 -2.37
C ARG A 270 17.11 3.49 -2.04
N HIS A 271 17.06 3.96 -0.81
CA HIS A 271 16.07 4.96 -0.38
C HIS A 271 16.20 6.29 -1.12
N GLN A 272 17.43 6.67 -1.47
CA GLN A 272 17.67 7.87 -2.26
C GLN A 272 17.20 7.68 -3.70
N LEU A 273 17.50 6.53 -4.31
CA LEU A 273 17.05 6.18 -5.66
C LEU A 273 15.53 6.09 -5.74
N GLU A 274 14.90 5.48 -4.75
CA GLU A 274 13.45 5.42 -4.61
C GLU A 274 12.84 6.83 -4.57
N ALA A 275 13.35 7.70 -3.69
CA ALA A 275 12.87 9.08 -3.55
C ALA A 275 13.10 9.92 -4.82
N ASP A 276 14.20 9.70 -5.54
CA ASP A 276 14.54 10.44 -6.76
C ASP A 276 13.70 9.98 -7.98
N VAL A 277 13.26 8.72 -8.02
CA VAL A 277 12.48 8.15 -9.14
C VAL A 277 10.97 8.19 -8.89
N GLU A 278 10.52 8.19 -7.64
CA GLU A 278 9.10 8.18 -7.25
C GLU A 278 8.23 9.28 -7.93
N PRO A 279 8.69 10.54 -8.09
CA PRO A 279 7.90 11.57 -8.80
C PRO A 279 7.64 11.21 -10.27
N PHE A 280 8.60 10.54 -10.92
CA PHE A 280 8.45 10.11 -12.32
C PHE A 280 7.53 8.91 -12.44
N ARG A 281 7.54 7.99 -11.46
CA ARG A 281 6.65 6.82 -11.41
C ARG A 281 5.19 7.21 -11.58
N GLY A 282 4.70 8.13 -10.74
CA GLY A 282 3.29 8.52 -10.75
C GLY A 282 2.84 9.10 -12.09
N VAL A 283 3.66 9.97 -12.68
CA VAL A 283 3.38 10.61 -13.99
C VAL A 283 3.45 9.61 -15.12
N LEU A 284 4.52 8.82 -15.20
CA LEU A 284 4.75 7.88 -16.30
C LEU A 284 3.78 6.68 -16.24
N LEU A 285 3.46 6.19 -15.04
CA LEU A 285 2.42 5.17 -14.85
C LEU A 285 1.05 5.70 -15.27
N GLY A 286 0.75 6.97 -14.92
CA GLY A 286 -0.45 7.64 -15.38
C GLY A 286 -0.53 7.73 -16.91
N LEU A 287 0.58 8.08 -17.58
CA LEU A 287 0.67 8.10 -19.04
C LEU A 287 0.47 6.70 -19.65
N PHE A 288 1.00 5.66 -19.03
CA PHE A 288 0.76 4.28 -19.47
C PHE A 288 -0.73 3.93 -19.45
N PHE A 289 -1.42 4.17 -18.34
CA PHE A 289 -2.84 3.87 -18.26
C PHE A 289 -3.70 4.77 -19.18
N LEU A 290 -3.32 6.02 -19.37
CA LEU A 290 -3.90 6.88 -20.40
C LEU A 290 -3.74 6.26 -21.80
N GLY A 291 -2.53 5.79 -22.13
CA GLY A 291 -2.23 5.11 -23.40
C GLY A 291 -3.06 3.85 -23.60
N VAL A 292 -3.15 3.00 -22.57
CA VAL A 292 -4.00 1.78 -22.58
C VAL A 292 -5.48 2.16 -22.78
N GLY A 293 -5.95 3.20 -22.08
CA GLY A 293 -7.32 3.70 -22.25
C GLY A 293 -7.62 4.23 -23.65
N MET A 294 -6.67 4.95 -24.27
CA MET A 294 -6.79 5.45 -25.66
C MET A 294 -6.75 4.32 -26.69
N ALA A 295 -5.96 3.28 -26.44
CA ALA A 295 -5.84 2.12 -27.33
C ALA A 295 -7.04 1.16 -27.23
N LEU A 296 -7.95 1.36 -26.28
CA LEU A 296 -9.14 0.54 -26.15
C LEU A 296 -10.12 0.83 -27.29
N ASP A 297 -10.26 -0.12 -28.21
CA ASP A 297 -11.17 -0.05 -29.35
C ASP A 297 -12.60 -0.36 -28.89
N LEU A 298 -13.45 0.68 -28.80
CA LEU A 298 -14.84 0.52 -28.37
C LEU A 298 -15.71 -0.22 -29.38
N ASP A 299 -15.39 -0.20 -30.67
CA ASP A 299 -16.12 -0.94 -31.70
C ASP A 299 -15.88 -2.43 -31.53
N ILE A 300 -14.63 -2.85 -31.26
CA ILE A 300 -14.28 -4.23 -30.93
C ILE A 300 -14.98 -4.63 -29.61
N VAL A 301 -14.95 -3.78 -28.61
CA VAL A 301 -15.59 -4.04 -27.31
C VAL A 301 -17.10 -4.19 -27.48
N ALA A 302 -17.76 -3.33 -28.26
CA ALA A 302 -19.19 -3.41 -28.52
C ALA A 302 -19.55 -4.66 -29.33
N ALA A 303 -18.78 -4.98 -30.36
CA ALA A 303 -18.97 -6.19 -31.16
C ALA A 303 -18.83 -7.47 -30.32
N ASN A 304 -17.93 -7.49 -29.35
CA ASN A 304 -17.62 -8.62 -28.47
C ASN A 304 -18.25 -8.52 -27.08
N ALA A 305 -19.21 -7.59 -26.85
CA ALA A 305 -19.74 -7.31 -25.51
C ALA A 305 -20.29 -8.54 -24.79
N GLY A 306 -20.98 -9.42 -25.51
CA GLY A 306 -21.48 -10.70 -24.95
C GLY A 306 -20.36 -11.64 -24.53
N LEU A 307 -19.32 -11.77 -25.34
CA LEU A 307 -18.13 -12.56 -25.04
C LEU A 307 -17.40 -12.00 -23.82
N ILE A 308 -17.20 -10.68 -23.77
CA ILE A 308 -16.55 -9.97 -22.65
C ILE A 308 -17.32 -10.22 -21.35
N ALA A 309 -18.64 -10.02 -21.34
CA ALA A 309 -19.48 -10.21 -20.16
C ALA A 309 -19.42 -11.65 -19.64
N ILE A 310 -19.52 -12.63 -20.54
CA ILE A 310 -19.42 -14.06 -20.19
C ILE A 310 -18.01 -14.36 -19.66
N SER A 311 -16.97 -13.89 -20.33
CA SER A 311 -15.59 -14.13 -19.96
C SER A 311 -15.24 -13.53 -18.61
N VAL A 312 -15.62 -12.27 -18.34
CA VAL A 312 -15.43 -11.62 -17.03
C VAL A 312 -16.09 -12.44 -15.93
N THR A 313 -17.36 -12.80 -16.13
CA THR A 313 -18.11 -13.58 -15.13
C THR A 313 -17.49 -14.95 -14.91
N ALA A 314 -17.12 -15.63 -15.98
CA ALA A 314 -16.54 -16.97 -15.92
C ALA A 314 -15.17 -16.96 -15.22
N TYR A 315 -14.23 -16.12 -15.67
CA TYR A 315 -12.89 -16.14 -15.08
C TYR A 315 -12.86 -15.64 -13.63
N MET A 316 -13.63 -14.58 -13.30
CA MET A 316 -13.71 -14.12 -11.92
C MET A 316 -14.33 -15.19 -11.01
N THR A 317 -15.38 -15.88 -11.47
CA THR A 317 -15.98 -16.99 -10.71
C THR A 317 -14.99 -18.14 -10.52
N LEU A 318 -14.27 -18.55 -11.57
CA LEU A 318 -13.27 -19.61 -11.49
C LEU A 318 -12.12 -19.20 -10.55
N LYS A 319 -11.66 -17.96 -10.64
CA LYS A 319 -10.61 -17.43 -9.76
C LYS A 319 -11.07 -17.40 -8.30
N ILE A 320 -12.29 -16.94 -8.02
CA ILE A 320 -12.92 -17.00 -6.68
C ILE A 320 -12.93 -18.43 -6.14
N ILE A 321 -13.36 -19.40 -6.93
CA ILE A 321 -13.43 -20.81 -6.52
C ILE A 321 -12.03 -21.34 -6.17
N VAL A 322 -11.02 -21.07 -7.00
CA VAL A 322 -9.65 -21.52 -6.73
C VAL A 322 -9.09 -20.85 -5.48
N ILE A 323 -9.22 -19.53 -5.37
CA ILE A 323 -8.71 -18.79 -4.21
C ILE A 323 -9.37 -19.30 -2.93
N TYR A 324 -10.70 -19.47 -2.94
CA TYR A 324 -11.43 -20.02 -1.81
C TYR A 324 -10.98 -21.44 -1.46
N ALA A 325 -10.90 -22.33 -2.45
CA ALA A 325 -10.49 -23.71 -2.24
C ALA A 325 -9.06 -23.80 -1.66
N VAL A 326 -8.10 -23.05 -2.22
CA VAL A 326 -6.73 -23.02 -1.72
C VAL A 326 -6.68 -22.42 -0.31
N ALA A 327 -7.41 -21.32 -0.04
CA ALA A 327 -7.48 -20.73 1.30
C ALA A 327 -7.99 -21.75 2.33
N ARG A 328 -9.04 -22.51 2.00
CA ARG A 328 -9.58 -23.57 2.86
C ARG A 328 -8.62 -24.74 3.05
N LEU A 329 -7.88 -25.12 1.99
CA LEU A 329 -6.85 -26.15 2.06
C LEU A 329 -5.72 -25.76 3.03
N PHE A 330 -5.36 -24.48 3.05
CA PHE A 330 -4.38 -23.90 3.98
C PHE A 330 -4.98 -23.48 5.33
N LYS A 331 -6.16 -24.03 5.69
CA LYS A 331 -6.82 -23.87 6.98
C LYS A 331 -7.27 -22.43 7.31
N SER A 332 -7.43 -21.55 6.32
CA SER A 332 -8.09 -20.25 6.55
C SER A 332 -9.57 -20.45 6.91
N GLY A 333 -10.11 -19.61 7.79
CA GLY A 333 -11.52 -19.58 8.13
C GLY A 333 -12.41 -19.30 6.92
N HIS A 334 -13.72 -19.62 7.01
CA HIS A 334 -14.65 -19.42 5.88
C HIS A 334 -14.72 -17.93 5.48
N ALA A 335 -14.89 -17.03 6.46
CA ALA A 335 -14.99 -15.61 6.22
C ALA A 335 -13.71 -15.02 5.57
N GLU A 336 -12.53 -15.38 6.10
CA GLU A 336 -11.24 -14.98 5.52
C GLU A 336 -11.05 -15.49 4.09
N ALA A 337 -11.46 -16.75 3.83
CA ALA A 337 -11.33 -17.35 2.50
C ALA A 337 -12.23 -16.65 1.48
N VAL A 338 -13.46 -16.28 1.85
CA VAL A 338 -14.39 -15.53 0.99
C VAL A 338 -13.89 -14.10 0.79
N GLU A 339 -13.49 -13.40 1.85
CA GLU A 339 -12.95 -12.04 1.76
C GLU A 339 -11.74 -12.00 0.81
N ARG A 340 -10.77 -12.91 0.95
CA ARG A 340 -9.62 -13.04 0.07
C ARG A 340 -10.03 -13.31 -1.38
N ALA A 341 -10.97 -14.23 -1.60
CA ALA A 341 -11.43 -14.60 -2.93
C ALA A 341 -12.10 -13.42 -3.64
N VAL A 342 -12.90 -12.62 -2.94
CA VAL A 342 -13.56 -11.43 -3.49
C VAL A 342 -12.54 -10.31 -3.77
N LEU A 343 -11.61 -10.05 -2.84
CA LEU A 343 -10.58 -9.00 -3.00
C LEU A 343 -9.64 -9.27 -4.17
N MET A 344 -9.31 -10.55 -4.45
CA MET A 344 -8.32 -10.93 -5.44
C MET A 344 -8.93 -11.54 -6.73
N ALA A 345 -10.24 -11.43 -6.92
CA ALA A 345 -10.92 -12.00 -8.09
C ALA A 345 -10.59 -11.28 -9.39
N GLN A 346 -10.27 -10.02 -9.34
CA GLN A 346 -9.99 -9.15 -10.47
C GLN A 346 -8.68 -9.48 -11.17
N GLY A 347 -8.55 -9.02 -12.42
CA GLY A 347 -7.27 -8.89 -13.09
C GLY A 347 -6.52 -7.63 -12.65
N GLY A 348 -5.28 -7.48 -13.07
CA GLY A 348 -4.43 -6.36 -12.70
C GLY A 348 -3.70 -5.72 -13.87
N GLU A 349 -3.00 -4.64 -13.57
CA GLU A 349 -2.26 -3.81 -14.52
C GLU A 349 -1.17 -4.58 -15.29
N PHE A 350 -0.60 -5.60 -14.68
CA PHE A 350 0.42 -6.42 -15.33
C PHE A 350 -0.11 -7.27 -16.48
N ALA A 351 -1.41 -7.56 -16.50
CA ALA A 351 -2.04 -8.24 -17.62
C ALA A 351 -1.90 -7.43 -18.92
N PHE A 352 -2.02 -6.10 -18.85
CA PHE A 352 -1.85 -5.23 -20.02
C PHE A 352 -0.44 -5.34 -20.61
N VAL A 353 0.58 -5.37 -19.73
CA VAL A 353 1.98 -5.53 -20.14
C VAL A 353 2.21 -6.90 -20.79
N LEU A 354 1.66 -7.96 -20.19
CA LEU A 354 1.76 -9.33 -20.69
C LEU A 354 1.06 -9.47 -22.05
N TYR A 355 -0.14 -8.93 -22.20
CA TYR A 355 -0.90 -8.99 -23.44
C TYR A 355 -0.26 -8.16 -24.57
N ALA A 356 0.24 -6.96 -24.26
CA ALA A 356 0.99 -6.15 -25.21
C ALA A 356 2.26 -6.87 -25.69
N ALA A 357 3.01 -7.48 -24.77
CA ALA A 357 4.20 -8.27 -25.13
C ALA A 357 3.83 -9.47 -26.01
N ALA A 358 2.75 -10.19 -25.69
CA ALA A 358 2.27 -11.34 -26.48
C ALA A 358 1.76 -10.93 -27.86
N ALA A 359 1.11 -9.78 -27.99
CA ALA A 359 0.70 -9.22 -29.28
C ALA A 359 1.91 -8.80 -30.12
N GLY A 360 2.91 -8.17 -29.48
CA GLY A 360 4.15 -7.75 -30.13
C GLY A 360 4.97 -8.91 -30.74
N VAL A 361 4.89 -10.11 -30.14
CA VAL A 361 5.53 -11.33 -30.66
C VAL A 361 4.59 -12.22 -31.47
N GLY A 362 3.34 -11.80 -31.73
CA GLY A 362 2.38 -12.48 -32.59
C GLY A 362 1.72 -13.76 -31.98
N ILE A 363 1.71 -13.92 -30.66
CA ILE A 363 0.97 -15.01 -29.97
C ILE A 363 -0.52 -14.76 -30.02
N ILE A 364 -0.95 -13.51 -29.85
CA ILE A 364 -2.33 -13.03 -29.98
C ILE A 364 -2.38 -11.90 -31.01
N ASP A 365 -3.52 -11.77 -31.67
CA ASP A 365 -3.76 -10.65 -32.60
C ASP A 365 -4.27 -9.40 -31.88
N ALA A 366 -4.43 -8.31 -32.61
CA ALA A 366 -4.88 -7.03 -32.06
C ALA A 366 -6.31 -7.11 -31.48
N GLU A 367 -7.20 -7.89 -32.11
CA GLU A 367 -8.58 -8.09 -31.64
C GLU A 367 -8.62 -8.83 -30.30
N SER A 368 -7.85 -9.91 -30.20
CA SER A 368 -7.70 -10.66 -28.96
C SER A 368 -7.09 -9.80 -27.85
N ASN A 369 -6.06 -9.01 -28.16
CA ASN A 369 -5.44 -8.10 -27.20
C ASN A 369 -6.46 -7.06 -26.68
N ALA A 370 -7.25 -6.43 -27.57
CA ALA A 370 -8.27 -5.47 -27.20
C ALA A 370 -9.38 -6.14 -26.33
N THR A 371 -9.82 -7.33 -26.72
CA THR A 371 -10.84 -8.09 -25.97
C THR A 371 -10.34 -8.50 -24.58
N LEU A 372 -9.14 -9.05 -24.47
CA LEU A 372 -8.54 -9.45 -23.19
C LEU A 372 -8.31 -8.24 -22.29
N THR A 373 -7.83 -7.13 -22.84
CA THR A 373 -7.65 -5.85 -22.13
C THR A 373 -8.99 -5.34 -21.60
N ALA A 374 -10.06 -5.36 -22.41
CA ALA A 374 -11.40 -4.96 -21.99
C ALA A 374 -11.93 -5.84 -20.83
N ILE A 375 -11.69 -7.15 -20.88
CA ILE A 375 -12.07 -8.09 -19.81
C ILE A 375 -11.39 -7.69 -18.49
N ILE A 376 -10.09 -7.38 -18.50
CA ILE A 376 -9.38 -6.93 -17.30
C ILE A 376 -9.97 -5.62 -16.77
N ILE A 377 -10.14 -4.60 -17.62
CA ILE A 377 -10.69 -3.31 -17.22
C ILE A 377 -12.08 -3.47 -16.57
N VAL A 378 -12.97 -4.24 -17.20
CA VAL A 378 -14.31 -4.49 -16.65
C VAL A 378 -14.23 -5.19 -15.30
N SER A 379 -13.33 -6.16 -15.13
CA SER A 379 -13.13 -6.83 -13.83
C SER A 379 -12.65 -5.88 -12.73
N MET A 380 -11.77 -4.95 -13.07
CA MET A 380 -11.30 -3.92 -12.13
C MET A 380 -12.44 -2.97 -11.70
N VAL A 381 -13.32 -2.59 -12.63
CA VAL A 381 -14.51 -1.76 -12.34
C VAL A 381 -15.52 -2.50 -11.48
N LEU A 382 -15.71 -3.81 -11.70
CA LEU A 382 -16.66 -4.62 -10.93
C LEU A 382 -16.20 -4.88 -9.49
N THR A 383 -14.92 -4.86 -9.22
CA THR A 383 -14.38 -5.24 -7.90
C THR A 383 -14.87 -4.38 -6.75
N PRO A 384 -14.86 -3.03 -6.79
CA PRO A 384 -15.45 -2.21 -5.73
C PRO A 384 -16.92 -2.55 -5.48
N ILE A 385 -17.68 -2.82 -6.56
CA ILE A 385 -19.09 -3.20 -6.46
C ILE A 385 -19.23 -4.55 -5.75
N MET A 386 -18.43 -5.54 -6.13
CA MET A 386 -18.42 -6.85 -5.47
C MET A 386 -18.06 -6.76 -3.99
N ILE A 387 -17.12 -5.89 -3.63
CA ILE A 387 -16.71 -5.64 -2.25
C ILE A 387 -17.87 -5.01 -1.45
N ILE A 388 -18.56 -4.01 -2.01
CA ILE A 388 -19.72 -3.39 -1.39
C ILE A 388 -20.85 -4.43 -1.18
N LEU A 389 -21.10 -5.26 -2.20
CA LEU A 389 -22.08 -6.35 -2.07
C LEU A 389 -21.66 -7.36 -1.00
N HIS A 390 -20.41 -7.77 -1.01
CA HIS A 390 -19.86 -8.67 0.01
C HIS A 390 -20.08 -8.11 1.42
N ASP A 391 -19.70 -6.85 1.67
CA ASP A 391 -19.81 -6.22 2.97
C ASP A 391 -21.28 -6.01 3.42
N ARG A 392 -22.21 -5.93 2.47
CA ARG A 392 -23.63 -5.83 2.75
C ARG A 392 -24.31 -7.17 3.03
N PHE A 393 -23.91 -8.24 2.33
CA PHE A 393 -24.54 -9.57 2.44
C PHE A 393 -23.79 -10.52 3.37
N MET A 394 -22.51 -10.29 3.56
CA MET A 394 -21.72 -10.89 4.62
C MET A 394 -21.27 -9.75 5.53
N PRO A 395 -22.15 -9.28 6.42
CA PRO A 395 -21.68 -8.39 7.47
C PRO A 395 -20.48 -9.09 8.08
N ARG A 396 -19.40 -8.33 8.27
CA ARG A 396 -18.19 -8.87 8.94
C ARG A 396 -18.69 -9.80 10.01
N ALA A 397 -18.35 -11.08 9.93
CA ALA A 397 -18.38 -11.87 11.13
C ALA A 397 -17.50 -11.05 12.08
N GLU A 398 -18.11 -10.28 12.96
CA GLU A 398 -17.52 -10.09 14.27
C GLU A 398 -17.09 -11.50 14.58
N GLU A 399 -15.77 -11.76 14.64
CA GLU A 399 -15.27 -13.06 15.09
C GLU A 399 -16.05 -13.30 16.36
N THR A 400 -16.98 -14.24 16.27
CA THR A 400 -18.10 -14.29 17.19
C THR A 400 -17.51 -14.33 18.57
N ALA A 401 -17.84 -13.32 19.37
CA ALA A 401 -17.52 -13.31 20.79
C ALA A 401 -18.18 -14.50 21.52
N ASP A 402 -18.89 -15.36 20.77
CA ASP A 402 -19.59 -16.54 21.29
C ASP A 402 -18.68 -17.50 22.07
N ASP A 403 -17.37 -17.53 21.73
CA ASP A 403 -16.36 -18.29 22.47
C ASP A 403 -15.61 -17.47 23.52
N LEU A 404 -15.86 -16.14 23.61
CA LEU A 404 -15.21 -15.28 24.59
C LEU A 404 -16.11 -15.07 25.79
N GLU A 405 -15.52 -15.13 26.98
CA GLU A 405 -16.25 -14.79 28.18
C GLU A 405 -16.67 -13.32 28.13
N VAL A 406 -17.97 -13.07 28.18
CA VAL A 406 -18.56 -11.73 28.33
C VAL A 406 -18.52 -11.33 29.79
N ALA A 407 -18.32 -10.05 30.08
CA ALA A 407 -18.41 -9.55 31.44
C ALA A 407 -19.80 -9.80 31.99
N ASP A 408 -19.89 -10.53 33.11
CA ASP A 408 -21.14 -10.77 33.85
C ASP A 408 -20.89 -10.71 35.36
N ASN A 409 -21.49 -9.73 36.00
CA ASN A 409 -21.45 -9.52 37.45
C ASN A 409 -20.05 -9.53 38.08
N LEU A 410 -19.06 -8.96 37.37
CA LEU A 410 -17.70 -8.93 37.87
C LEU A 410 -17.58 -8.06 39.13
N SER A 411 -16.58 -8.36 39.94
CA SER A 411 -16.27 -7.58 41.13
C SER A 411 -14.77 -7.56 41.36
N ALA A 412 -14.12 -6.54 40.88
CA ALA A 412 -12.70 -6.30 41.08
C ALA A 412 -12.48 -4.92 41.70
N SER A 413 -11.32 -4.72 42.29
CA SER A 413 -10.95 -3.40 42.83
C SER A 413 -10.75 -2.34 41.77
N ILE A 414 -10.35 -2.77 40.55
CA ILE A 414 -10.09 -1.90 39.40
C ILE A 414 -10.85 -2.43 38.19
N LEU A 415 -11.55 -1.56 37.49
CA LEU A 415 -12.07 -1.83 36.15
C LEU A 415 -11.11 -1.15 35.12
N MET A 416 -10.54 -1.93 34.23
CA MET A 416 -9.71 -1.41 33.14
C MET A 416 -10.39 -1.66 31.80
N ILE A 417 -10.57 -0.60 31.03
CA ILE A 417 -11.21 -0.59 29.71
C ILE A 417 -10.15 -0.34 28.65
N GLY A 418 -9.91 -1.32 27.79
CA GLY A 418 -8.82 -1.35 26.81
C GLY A 418 -7.57 -2.06 27.34
N PHE A 419 -7.19 -3.16 26.69
CA PHE A 419 -6.00 -3.95 27.04
C PHE A 419 -4.98 -4.00 25.88
N GLY A 420 -4.87 -2.92 25.13
CA GLY A 420 -3.82 -2.70 24.15
C GLY A 420 -2.44 -2.54 24.81
N ARG A 421 -1.45 -2.13 24.05
CA ARG A 421 -0.04 -1.96 24.50
C ARG A 421 0.08 -1.12 25.79
N PHE A 422 -0.69 -0.04 25.89
CA PHE A 422 -0.67 0.83 27.05
C PHE A 422 -1.29 0.13 28.29
N GLY A 423 -2.48 -0.46 28.13
CA GLY A 423 -3.17 -1.16 29.22
C GLY A 423 -2.37 -2.34 29.78
N GLN A 424 -1.67 -3.07 28.90
CA GLN A 424 -0.76 -4.16 29.31
C GLN A 424 0.38 -3.66 30.22
N ILE A 425 0.99 -2.52 29.90
CA ILE A 425 2.07 -1.96 30.73
C ILE A 425 1.52 -1.45 32.08
N VAL A 426 0.39 -0.72 32.04
CA VAL A 426 -0.24 -0.18 33.26
C VAL A 426 -0.70 -1.30 34.21
N SER A 427 -1.19 -2.42 33.69
CA SER A 427 -1.68 -3.53 34.50
C SER A 427 -0.58 -4.27 35.27
N GLN A 428 0.65 -4.34 34.77
CA GLN A 428 1.72 -5.12 35.37
C GLN A 428 2.06 -4.69 36.83
N PRO A 429 2.35 -3.42 37.11
CA PRO A 429 2.62 -3.00 38.50
C PRO A 429 1.39 -3.14 39.42
N LEU A 430 0.18 -3.01 38.88
CA LEU A 430 -1.05 -3.20 39.64
C LEU A 430 -1.22 -4.68 40.03
N PHE A 431 -0.98 -5.62 39.11
CA PHE A 431 -0.97 -7.05 39.42
C PHE A 431 0.15 -7.40 40.40
N ALA A 432 1.35 -6.84 40.22
CA ALA A 432 2.47 -7.07 41.14
C ALA A 432 2.15 -6.61 42.58
N ASN A 433 1.31 -5.58 42.73
CA ASN A 433 0.81 -5.13 44.03
C ASN A 433 -0.43 -5.94 44.54
N GLY A 434 -0.82 -7.00 43.86
CA GLY A 434 -1.95 -7.85 44.25
C GLY A 434 -3.34 -7.24 44.02
N CYS A 435 -3.47 -6.21 43.18
CA CYS A 435 -4.76 -5.63 42.83
C CYS A 435 -5.59 -6.61 41.98
N SER A 436 -6.87 -6.74 42.30
CA SER A 436 -7.82 -7.45 41.44
C SER A 436 -8.29 -6.49 40.33
N ILE A 437 -8.16 -6.90 39.07
CA ILE A 437 -8.51 -6.08 37.91
C ILE A 437 -9.51 -6.83 37.04
N SER A 438 -10.68 -6.22 36.77
CA SER A 438 -11.58 -6.62 35.68
C SER A 438 -11.07 -5.94 34.38
N LEU A 439 -10.73 -6.75 33.39
CA LEU A 439 -10.25 -6.27 32.09
C LEU A 439 -11.35 -6.46 31.05
N ILE A 440 -11.73 -5.40 30.34
CA ILE A 440 -12.64 -5.49 29.18
C ILE A 440 -12.00 -4.88 27.95
N ASP A 441 -12.23 -5.53 26.81
CA ASP A 441 -11.78 -5.04 25.49
C ASP A 441 -12.78 -5.46 24.42
N THR A 442 -12.76 -4.79 23.28
CA THR A 442 -13.55 -5.13 22.09
C THR A 442 -12.74 -5.89 21.04
N ASP A 443 -11.41 -5.89 21.14
CA ASP A 443 -10.53 -6.59 20.20
C ASP A 443 -10.44 -8.08 20.54
N THR A 444 -11.21 -8.88 19.82
CA THR A 444 -11.28 -10.34 20.00
C THR A 444 -9.94 -11.04 19.77
N ILE A 445 -9.07 -10.48 18.90
CA ILE A 445 -7.74 -11.02 18.62
C ILE A 445 -6.82 -10.75 19.81
N ALA A 446 -6.78 -9.51 20.26
CA ALA A 446 -5.98 -9.12 21.42
C ALA A 446 -6.39 -9.90 22.69
N ILE A 447 -7.70 -10.15 22.88
CA ILE A 447 -8.23 -10.97 23.99
C ILE A 447 -7.67 -12.40 23.90
N ARG A 448 -7.76 -13.05 22.73
CA ARG A 448 -7.28 -14.43 22.55
C ARG A 448 -5.77 -14.57 22.70
N GLU A 449 -5.01 -13.62 22.14
CA GLU A 449 -3.56 -13.60 22.30
C GLU A 449 -3.15 -13.42 23.77
N SER A 450 -3.84 -12.55 24.50
CA SER A 450 -3.55 -12.27 25.91
C SER A 450 -3.86 -13.46 26.82
N LEU A 451 -4.84 -14.30 26.47
CA LEU A 451 -5.14 -15.55 27.17
C LEU A 451 -3.93 -16.51 27.19
N ALA A 452 -3.16 -16.55 26.10
CA ALA A 452 -1.94 -17.36 26.01
C ALA A 452 -0.85 -16.91 27.00
N PHE A 453 -0.90 -15.65 27.45
CA PHE A 453 0.00 -15.09 28.48
C PHE A 453 -0.61 -15.12 29.91
N GLY A 454 -1.78 -15.76 30.06
CA GLY A 454 -2.43 -15.91 31.35
C GLY A 454 -3.29 -14.72 31.82
N PHE A 455 -3.53 -13.75 30.95
CA PHE A 455 -4.46 -12.64 31.26
C PHE A 455 -5.90 -13.04 30.93
N LYS A 456 -6.80 -12.87 31.90
CA LYS A 456 -8.23 -13.08 31.70
C LYS A 456 -8.88 -11.75 31.34
N ILE A 457 -9.30 -11.63 30.08
CA ILE A 457 -9.95 -10.43 29.54
C ILE A 457 -11.34 -10.81 29.08
N TYR A 458 -12.32 -9.99 29.41
CA TYR A 458 -13.70 -10.18 29.01
C TYR A 458 -14.01 -9.34 27.77
N TYR A 459 -14.79 -9.91 26.87
CA TYR A 459 -15.29 -9.13 25.74
C TYR A 459 -16.36 -8.14 26.22
N GLY A 460 -16.20 -6.85 25.89
CA GLY A 460 -17.16 -5.82 26.26
C GLY A 460 -16.84 -4.45 25.68
N ASP A 461 -17.89 -3.78 25.21
CA ASP A 461 -17.81 -2.40 24.71
C ASP A 461 -18.02 -1.42 25.87
N GLY A 462 -16.95 -0.74 26.29
CA GLY A 462 -16.99 0.24 27.38
C GLY A 462 -17.83 1.49 27.10
N THR A 463 -18.30 1.71 25.87
CA THR A 463 -19.23 2.81 25.55
C THR A 463 -20.68 2.46 25.91
N ARG A 464 -20.93 1.24 26.37
CA ARG A 464 -22.27 0.75 26.76
C ARG A 464 -22.39 0.66 28.25
N LEU A 465 -23.41 1.27 28.80
CA LEU A 465 -23.66 1.32 30.25
C LEU A 465 -23.95 -0.06 30.84
N ASP A 466 -24.72 -0.90 30.15
CA ASP A 466 -25.02 -2.27 30.59
C ASP A 466 -23.74 -3.12 30.71
N ILE A 467 -22.77 -2.95 29.83
CA ILE A 467 -21.48 -3.61 29.90
C ILE A 467 -20.63 -3.08 31.08
N LEU A 468 -20.65 -1.77 31.34
CA LEU A 468 -19.94 -1.21 32.50
C LEU A 468 -20.50 -1.73 33.80
N HIS A 469 -21.82 -1.87 33.92
CA HIS A 469 -22.45 -2.49 35.08
C HIS A 469 -22.06 -3.96 35.24
N ALA A 470 -22.12 -4.74 34.15
CA ALA A 470 -21.73 -6.16 34.12
C ALA A 470 -20.23 -6.34 34.46
N ALA A 471 -19.38 -5.43 34.02
CA ALA A 471 -17.94 -5.40 34.30
C ALA A 471 -17.61 -4.95 35.75
N GLY A 472 -18.62 -4.54 36.53
CA GLY A 472 -18.46 -4.21 37.94
C GLY A 472 -18.08 -2.77 38.23
N ALA A 473 -18.37 -1.81 37.35
CA ALA A 473 -18.03 -0.39 37.51
C ALA A 473 -18.55 0.18 38.86
N GLN A 474 -19.74 -0.22 39.32
CA GLN A 474 -20.32 0.21 40.59
C GLN A 474 -19.52 -0.21 41.83
N LYS A 475 -18.77 -1.33 41.75
CA LYS A 475 -18.00 -1.90 42.84
C LYS A 475 -16.53 -1.57 42.75
N ALA A 476 -16.10 -1.05 41.62
CA ALA A 476 -14.70 -0.70 41.38
C ALA A 476 -14.31 0.51 42.25
N ARG A 477 -13.12 0.44 42.84
CA ARG A 477 -12.51 1.56 43.57
C ARG A 477 -11.89 2.57 42.64
N MET A 478 -11.64 2.16 41.37
CA MET A 478 -11.02 2.97 40.34
C MET A 478 -11.38 2.42 38.96
N ILE A 479 -11.58 3.29 38.00
CA ILE A 479 -11.74 2.95 36.58
C ILE A 479 -10.57 3.53 35.79
N ILE A 480 -9.97 2.70 34.92
CA ILE A 480 -8.88 3.10 34.04
C ILE A 480 -9.33 2.93 32.60
N VAL A 481 -9.31 4.00 31.83
CA VAL A 481 -9.62 4.00 30.39
C VAL A 481 -8.32 4.08 29.60
N ALA A 482 -7.96 2.97 28.95
CA ALA A 482 -6.70 2.79 28.25
C ALA A 482 -6.89 2.49 26.74
N THR A 483 -8.03 2.92 26.19
CA THR A 483 -8.37 2.72 24.77
C THR A 483 -7.50 3.60 23.84
N ASP A 484 -7.29 3.15 22.61
CA ASP A 484 -6.44 3.84 21.62
C ASP A 484 -7.19 4.95 20.89
N ASP A 485 -8.51 4.83 20.75
CA ASP A 485 -9.34 5.76 19.99
C ASP A 485 -9.79 6.95 20.83
N ARG A 486 -9.53 8.17 20.34
CA ARG A 486 -9.83 9.44 21.02
C ARG A 486 -11.33 9.59 21.34
N GLU A 487 -12.18 9.38 20.32
CA GLU A 487 -13.64 9.56 20.49
C GLU A 487 -14.24 8.52 21.44
N THR A 488 -13.78 7.27 21.34
CA THR A 488 -14.21 6.19 22.22
C THR A 488 -13.80 6.46 23.66
N THR A 489 -12.55 6.91 23.89
CA THR A 489 -12.06 7.27 25.23
C THR A 489 -12.92 8.39 25.84
N LEU A 490 -13.20 9.46 25.10
CA LEU A 490 -13.99 10.59 25.58
C LEU A 490 -15.43 10.14 25.94
N LYS A 491 -16.09 9.37 25.07
CA LYS A 491 -17.43 8.82 25.33
C LYS A 491 -17.47 7.96 26.59
N ILE A 492 -16.47 7.12 26.79
CA ILE A 492 -16.39 6.28 28.01
C ILE A 492 -16.23 7.15 29.24
N VAL A 493 -15.35 8.16 29.19
CA VAL A 493 -15.11 9.08 30.32
C VAL A 493 -16.39 9.84 30.68
N GLU A 494 -17.07 10.43 29.69
CA GLU A 494 -18.35 11.12 29.89
C GLU A 494 -19.41 10.18 30.51
N LEU A 495 -19.56 8.97 29.98
CA LEU A 495 -20.51 7.99 30.47
C LEU A 495 -20.22 7.57 31.93
N VAL A 496 -18.94 7.28 32.20
CA VAL A 496 -18.52 6.88 33.56
C VAL A 496 -18.72 8.03 34.56
N LYS A 497 -18.39 9.26 34.18
CA LYS A 497 -18.59 10.42 35.09
C LYS A 497 -20.05 10.77 35.30
N ALA A 498 -20.91 10.53 34.32
CA ALA A 498 -22.36 10.70 34.47
C ALA A 498 -22.98 9.67 35.44
N GLU A 499 -22.60 8.40 35.33
CA GLU A 499 -23.23 7.30 36.03
C GLU A 499 -22.51 6.91 37.34
N PHE A 500 -21.17 7.08 37.39
CA PHE A 500 -20.34 6.73 38.55
C PHE A 500 -19.48 7.93 39.01
N PRO A 501 -20.09 9.07 39.39
CA PRO A 501 -19.37 10.34 39.62
C PRO A 501 -18.36 10.28 40.78
N HIS A 502 -18.53 9.34 41.70
CA HIS A 502 -17.65 9.19 42.87
C HIS A 502 -16.50 8.21 42.67
N THR A 503 -16.48 7.49 41.54
CA THR A 503 -15.41 6.53 41.26
C THR A 503 -14.24 7.28 40.56
N PRO A 504 -13.03 7.24 41.14
CA PRO A 504 -11.85 7.81 40.51
C PRO A 504 -11.63 7.25 39.11
N LEU A 505 -11.45 8.13 38.14
CA LEU A 505 -11.31 7.80 36.74
C LEU A 505 -9.96 8.29 36.21
N LEU A 506 -9.14 7.38 35.75
CA LEU A 506 -7.88 7.65 35.08
C LEU A 506 -8.02 7.38 33.58
N ALA A 507 -7.53 8.27 32.72
CA ALA A 507 -7.65 8.12 31.28
C ALA A 507 -6.31 8.32 30.55
N ARG A 508 -6.12 7.54 29.50
CA ARG A 508 -5.05 7.76 28.54
C ARG A 508 -5.47 8.86 27.56
N ALA A 509 -4.64 9.89 27.42
CA ALA A 509 -4.80 10.91 26.41
C ALA A 509 -3.84 10.63 25.22
N PHE A 510 -4.36 10.67 24.01
CA PHE A 510 -3.58 10.48 22.79
C PHE A 510 -2.59 11.63 22.59
N ASP A 511 -3.07 12.86 22.70
CA ASP A 511 -2.31 14.09 22.54
C ASP A 511 -2.76 15.16 23.54
N ARG A 512 -2.23 16.36 23.39
CA ARG A 512 -2.53 17.49 24.27
C ARG A 512 -3.98 17.97 24.14
N GLU A 513 -4.51 18.02 22.94
CA GLU A 513 -5.88 18.46 22.68
C GLU A 513 -6.88 17.49 23.32
N HIS A 514 -6.66 16.20 23.14
CA HIS A 514 -7.46 15.16 23.79
C HIS A 514 -7.36 15.24 25.33
N ALA A 515 -6.17 15.53 25.87
CA ALA A 515 -6.03 15.74 27.32
C ALA A 515 -6.89 16.89 27.85
N ILE A 516 -6.99 18.00 27.09
CA ILE A 516 -7.88 19.12 27.44
C ILE A 516 -9.36 18.70 27.41
N GLU A 517 -9.78 17.91 26.40
CA GLU A 517 -11.13 17.38 26.32
C GLU A 517 -11.46 16.47 27.51
N LEU A 518 -10.52 15.63 27.92
CA LEU A 518 -10.69 14.75 29.09
C LEU A 518 -10.78 15.53 30.42
N VAL A 519 -10.05 16.65 30.54
CA VAL A 519 -10.22 17.56 31.68
C VAL A 519 -11.63 18.15 31.72
N HIS A 520 -12.13 18.62 30.58
CA HIS A 520 -13.49 19.15 30.46
C HIS A 520 -14.56 18.09 30.72
N ALA A 521 -14.28 16.82 30.40
CA ALA A 521 -15.12 15.66 30.74
C ALA A 521 -14.97 15.21 32.21
N ASN A 522 -14.23 15.95 33.05
CA ASN A 522 -13.99 15.67 34.47
C ASN A 522 -13.24 14.37 34.77
N ALA A 523 -12.32 13.94 33.92
CA ALA A 523 -11.37 12.87 34.27
C ALA A 523 -10.52 13.33 35.48
N ASP A 524 -10.36 12.45 36.49
CA ASP A 524 -9.62 12.81 37.71
C ASP A 524 -8.12 12.85 37.48
N TYR A 525 -7.63 12.05 36.55
CA TYR A 525 -6.23 12.02 36.13
C TYR A 525 -6.13 11.56 34.68
N MET A 526 -5.21 12.19 33.94
CA MET A 526 -4.86 11.72 32.59
C MET A 526 -3.36 11.74 32.37
N VAL A 527 -2.91 10.86 31.51
CA VAL A 527 -1.52 10.82 31.05
C VAL A 527 -1.46 10.89 29.54
N ARG A 528 -0.65 11.77 29.00
CA ARG A 528 -0.36 11.85 27.56
C ARG A 528 0.64 10.75 27.19
N GLU A 529 0.23 9.86 26.31
CA GLU A 529 0.97 8.64 25.96
C GLU A 529 2.43 8.89 25.60
N THR A 530 2.68 9.89 24.74
CA THR A 530 4.01 10.15 24.18
C THR A 530 4.87 11.09 25.03
N PHE A 531 4.29 11.85 25.95
CA PHE A 531 5.01 12.92 26.66
C PHE A 531 6.15 12.38 27.55
N GLU A 532 5.84 11.48 28.47
CA GLU A 532 6.83 10.93 29.39
C GLU A 532 7.88 10.08 28.66
N SER A 533 7.46 9.30 27.67
CA SER A 533 8.41 8.51 26.88
C SER A 533 9.33 9.39 26.02
N ALA A 534 8.84 10.52 25.51
CA ALA A 534 9.66 11.49 24.80
C ALA A 534 10.67 12.18 25.73
N LEU A 535 10.27 12.49 26.97
CA LEU A 535 11.19 13.05 27.97
C LEU A 535 12.32 12.06 28.32
N VAL A 536 12.01 10.79 28.51
CA VAL A 536 13.03 9.75 28.75
C VAL A 536 14.02 9.66 27.57
N MET A 537 13.53 9.75 26.34
CA MET A 537 14.39 9.79 25.14
C MET A 537 15.27 11.05 25.11
N ALA A 538 14.71 12.22 25.47
CA ALA A 538 15.44 13.48 25.53
C ALA A 538 16.54 13.44 26.61
N GLU A 539 16.26 12.88 27.77
CA GLU A 539 17.22 12.68 28.86
C GLU A 539 18.40 11.82 28.41
N GLU A 540 18.14 10.68 27.76
CA GLU A 540 19.19 9.81 27.21
C GLU A 540 20.00 10.52 26.09
N ALA A 541 19.35 11.34 25.27
CA ALA A 541 20.03 12.12 24.25
C ALA A 541 20.99 13.15 24.87
N LEU A 542 20.56 13.87 25.91
CA LEU A 542 21.41 14.83 26.63
C LEU A 542 22.62 14.12 27.29
N ARG A 543 22.40 12.93 27.87
CA ARG A 543 23.47 12.12 28.45
C ARG A 543 24.51 11.71 27.40
N ARG A 544 24.09 11.34 26.20
CA ARG A 544 25.01 11.01 25.08
C ARG A 544 25.71 12.23 24.49
N LEU A 545 25.16 13.43 24.70
CA LEU A 545 25.82 14.69 24.38
C LEU A 545 26.76 15.18 25.50
N GLU A 546 27.02 14.32 26.49
CA GLU A 546 27.94 14.58 27.60
C GLU A 546 27.53 15.79 28.47
N VAL A 547 26.22 16.08 28.55
CA VAL A 547 25.67 17.08 29.47
C VAL A 547 25.73 16.52 30.89
N ASP A 548 26.08 17.35 31.87
CA ASP A 548 26.19 16.95 33.27
C ASP A 548 24.83 16.46 33.83
N GLU A 549 24.86 15.40 34.66
CA GLU A 549 23.64 14.77 35.20
C GLU A 549 22.76 15.73 36.03
N GLU A 550 23.39 16.65 36.78
CA GLU A 550 22.65 17.67 37.55
C GLU A 550 21.95 18.65 36.62
N ALA A 551 22.62 19.10 35.55
CA ALA A 551 22.05 19.97 34.53
C ALA A 551 20.94 19.26 33.74
N ILE A 552 21.07 17.95 33.47
CA ILE A 552 20.00 17.16 32.84
C ILE A 552 18.75 17.16 33.73
N GLY A 553 18.92 16.90 35.04
CA GLY A 553 17.81 16.93 36.01
C GLY A 553 17.07 18.27 35.98
N ASP A 554 17.79 19.37 36.06
CA ASP A 554 17.22 20.72 36.03
C ASP A 554 16.48 21.02 34.72
N ILE A 555 17.04 20.62 33.57
CA ILE A 555 16.42 20.78 32.25
C ILE A 555 15.11 19.99 32.17
N MET A 556 15.09 18.77 32.67
CA MET A 556 13.91 17.90 32.62
C MET A 556 12.80 18.39 33.53
N GLU A 557 13.14 18.88 34.75
CA GLU A 557 12.18 19.47 35.68
C GLU A 557 11.58 20.75 35.12
N GLU A 558 12.42 21.65 34.59
CA GLU A 558 11.99 22.89 33.95
C GLU A 558 11.09 22.61 32.73
N THR A 559 11.41 21.58 31.94
CA THR A 559 10.59 21.18 30.79
C THR A 559 9.21 20.72 31.23
N ARG A 560 9.09 19.90 32.29
CA ARG A 560 7.81 19.49 32.87
C ARG A 560 7.03 20.66 33.42
N ARG A 561 7.68 21.54 34.14
CA ARG A 561 7.05 22.75 34.70
C ARG A 561 6.44 23.65 33.62
N ARG A 562 7.20 23.94 32.56
CA ARG A 562 6.73 24.76 31.44
C ARG A 562 5.61 24.08 30.68
N ASP A 563 5.68 22.76 30.50
CA ASP A 563 4.63 22.02 29.83
C ASP A 563 3.32 22.08 30.65
N GLN A 564 3.40 21.97 31.98
CA GLN A 564 2.24 22.10 32.85
C GLN A 564 1.65 23.51 32.81
N GLU A 565 2.48 24.55 32.87
CA GLU A 565 2.00 25.94 32.74
C GLU A 565 1.27 26.17 31.42
N ARG A 566 1.81 25.66 30.33
CA ARG A 566 1.16 25.68 29.02
C ARG A 566 -0.18 24.98 29.04
N PHE A 567 -0.24 23.80 29.64
CA PHE A 567 -1.44 23.01 29.72
C PHE A 567 -2.55 23.72 30.50
N ASP A 568 -2.22 24.36 31.62
CA ASP A 568 -3.15 25.12 32.44
C ASP A 568 -3.75 26.34 31.71
N ILE A 569 -2.93 27.03 30.91
CA ILE A 569 -3.38 28.12 30.06
C ILE A 569 -4.29 27.61 28.93
N GLU A 570 -3.94 26.50 28.31
CA GLU A 570 -4.67 25.92 27.19
C GLU A 570 -6.04 25.35 27.60
N ILE A 571 -6.18 24.82 28.80
CA ILE A 571 -7.48 24.40 29.36
C ILE A 571 -8.48 25.55 29.35
N CYS A 572 -8.05 26.76 29.69
CA CYS A 572 -8.92 27.94 29.78
C CYS A 572 -9.08 28.70 28.47
N GLY A 573 -8.02 28.75 27.65
CA GLY A 573 -7.93 29.64 26.49
C GLY A 573 -7.84 28.91 25.13
N GLY A 574 -7.86 27.61 25.12
CA GLY A 574 -7.68 26.76 23.92
C GLY A 574 -6.20 26.58 23.53
N VAL A 575 -5.95 25.65 22.62
CA VAL A 575 -4.61 25.12 22.25
C VAL A 575 -3.60 26.19 21.84
N TYR A 576 -4.06 27.31 21.30
CA TYR A 576 -3.18 28.42 20.86
C TYR A 576 -2.90 29.47 21.91
N ALA A 577 -3.54 29.44 23.08
CA ALA A 577 -3.40 30.45 24.11
C ALA A 577 -1.98 30.54 24.69
N SER A 578 -1.26 29.41 24.70
CA SER A 578 0.08 29.27 25.25
C SER A 578 1.23 29.43 24.24
N ARG A 579 0.94 29.83 23.00
CA ARG A 579 1.94 29.85 21.91
C ARG A 579 3.22 30.64 22.25
N HIS A 580 3.11 31.65 23.13
CA HIS A 580 4.24 32.48 23.58
C HIS A 580 5.22 31.74 24.51
N LEU A 581 4.82 30.60 25.08
CA LEU A 581 5.67 29.75 25.92
C LEU A 581 6.39 28.64 25.12
N ILE A 582 6.11 28.51 23.82
CA ILE A 582 6.77 27.52 22.98
C ILE A 582 8.18 27.98 22.69
N GLN A 583 9.17 27.20 23.10
CA GLN A 583 10.57 27.45 22.76
C GLN A 583 10.81 27.00 21.30
N GLY A 584 11.12 27.94 20.43
CA GLY A 584 11.62 27.68 19.10
C GLY A 584 13.11 27.31 19.10
N ASN A 585 13.70 27.10 17.89
CA ASN A 585 15.14 26.88 17.67
C ASN A 585 15.98 28.15 17.85
N VAL A 586 15.76 28.90 18.94
CA VAL A 586 16.50 30.13 19.25
C VAL A 586 17.63 29.78 20.23
N PRO A 587 18.90 30.23 20.00
CA PRO A 587 19.99 30.04 20.93
C PRO A 587 19.68 30.53 22.33
N VAL A 588 20.23 29.90 23.37
CA VAL A 588 19.96 30.23 24.78
C VAL A 588 20.27 31.68 25.11
N GLU A 589 21.31 32.24 24.49
CA GLU A 589 21.74 33.62 24.68
C GLU A 589 20.75 34.67 24.17
N ASP A 590 19.87 34.34 23.23
CA ASP A 590 18.87 35.24 22.64
C ASP A 590 17.44 35.03 23.20
N ARG A 591 17.21 34.05 24.07
CA ARG A 591 15.87 33.69 24.54
C ARG A 591 15.18 34.77 25.35
N ASP A 592 15.91 35.52 26.14
CA ASP A 592 15.37 36.56 27.00
C ASP A 592 14.99 37.85 26.22
N GLN A 593 15.49 38.01 24.99
CA GLN A 593 15.18 39.15 24.14
C GLN A 593 13.89 38.97 23.32
N HIS A 594 13.40 37.74 23.15
CA HIS A 594 12.23 37.42 22.34
C HIS A 594 10.96 37.05 23.13
N ILE A 595 11.02 37.06 24.46
CA ILE A 595 9.83 36.90 25.30
C ILE A 595 9.05 38.24 25.26
N VAL A 596 8.09 38.36 24.37
CA VAL A 596 7.13 39.48 24.36
C VAL A 596 6.33 39.39 25.64
N LYS A 597 6.56 40.32 26.58
CA LYS A 597 5.79 40.41 27.81
C LYS A 597 4.33 40.67 27.48
N PRO A 598 3.38 39.99 28.16
CA PRO A 598 1.95 40.26 27.96
C PRO A 598 1.66 41.75 28.28
N GLY A 599 1.35 42.52 27.24
CA GLY A 599 1.00 43.94 27.39
C GLY A 599 1.59 44.91 26.37
N GLU A 600 2.56 44.52 25.55
CA GLU A 600 3.15 45.37 24.50
C GLU A 600 2.86 44.81 23.11
N GLY A 601 1.59 44.78 22.72
CA GLY A 601 1.14 44.52 21.38
C GLY A 601 0.17 45.58 20.92
N ARG A 602 0.62 46.43 19.99
CA ARG A 602 -0.28 47.27 19.19
C ARG A 602 -0.97 46.44 18.12
#